data_c1b3d9e8c4c08a791070c3ecdc34c005
#
_entry.id   c1b3d9e8c4c08a791070c3ecdc34c005
#
_cell.length_a   1.000
_cell.length_b   1.000
_cell.length_c   1.000
_cell.angle_alpha   90.00
_cell.angle_beta   90.00
_cell.angle_gamma   90.00
#
_symmetry.space_group_name_H-M   'P 1'
#
loop_
_entity.id
_entity.type
_entity.pdbx_description
1 polymer ?
#
loop_
_entity_poly.entity_id
_entity_poly.type
_entity_poly.pdbx_seq_one_letter_code
_entity_poly.pdbx_strand_id
1 'polypeptide(L)'
;MNKEPKKKTQIKSGAKNLFNQFGFKKVTVEEICQTAGASKMTFYKYFANKNELIKHLWQKIIEDNMAKLEALDKTGATFQEKVRMLLKLKAEATTAMGDQYIKDYLDVVPELQDFYNQMLTKVMQWFIKIIQQAQEKGEVRKSIRPEFFLAIVNQLLELSKNEQLVALYDNYTEFALEVNNFMYYGLMPVPDEDKK
;
A
#
# COMPACT_ATOMS: atom_id res chain seq x y z
N MET A 1 14.36 -5.08 23.23
CA MET A 1 13.96 -5.53 21.87
C MET A 1 15.05 -6.42 21.31
N ASN A 2 14.78 -7.71 21.05
CA ASN A 2 15.74 -8.60 20.39
C ASN A 2 15.99 -8.12 18.95
N LYS A 3 17.23 -7.78 18.63
CA LYS A 3 17.63 -7.34 17.28
C LYS A 3 17.42 -8.49 16.29
N GLU A 4 16.71 -8.23 15.19
CA GLU A 4 16.48 -9.24 14.16
C GLU A 4 17.81 -9.83 13.64
N PRO A 5 17.89 -11.15 13.40
CA PRO A 5 19.12 -11.79 12.93
C PRO A 5 19.62 -11.16 11.61
N LYS A 6 20.90 -10.80 11.56
CA LYS A 6 21.53 -10.13 10.40
C LYS A 6 21.20 -10.82 9.06
N LYS A 7 21.24 -12.16 9.01
CA LYS A 7 20.93 -12.92 7.79
C LYS A 7 19.47 -12.80 7.36
N LYS A 8 18.52 -12.75 8.31
CA LYS A 8 17.11 -12.52 8.01
C LYS A 8 16.90 -11.15 7.37
N THR A 9 17.54 -10.11 7.93
CA THR A 9 17.50 -8.75 7.37
C THR A 9 18.12 -8.69 5.97
N GLN A 10 19.26 -9.36 5.74
CA GLN A 10 19.90 -9.43 4.42
C GLN A 10 19.00 -10.11 3.37
N ILE A 11 18.33 -11.22 3.71
CA ILE A 11 17.39 -11.92 2.82
C ILE A 11 16.22 -10.99 2.46
N LYS A 12 15.62 -10.29 3.43
CA LYS A 12 14.54 -9.35 3.18
C LYS A 12 14.96 -8.19 2.27
N SER A 13 16.12 -7.61 2.52
CA SER A 13 16.66 -6.51 1.72
C SER A 13 16.98 -6.95 0.29
N GLY A 14 17.64 -8.10 0.12
CA GLY A 14 17.92 -8.67 -1.21
C GLY A 14 16.66 -8.99 -1.99
N ALA A 15 15.67 -9.60 -1.33
CA ALA A 15 14.38 -9.88 -1.96
C ALA A 15 13.64 -8.60 -2.38
N LYS A 16 13.59 -7.59 -1.50
CA LYS A 16 12.96 -6.30 -1.82
C LYS A 16 13.59 -5.65 -3.06
N ASN A 17 14.91 -5.64 -3.16
CA ASN A 17 15.63 -5.08 -4.32
C ASN A 17 15.29 -5.84 -5.61
N LEU A 18 15.33 -7.17 -5.59
CA LEU A 18 15.00 -8.00 -6.73
C LEU A 18 13.53 -7.86 -7.13
N PHE A 19 12.60 -7.86 -6.16
CA PHE A 19 11.18 -7.70 -6.43
C PHE A 19 10.87 -6.34 -7.04
N ASN A 20 11.48 -5.27 -6.54
CA ASN A 20 11.29 -3.93 -7.09
C ASN A 20 11.80 -3.82 -8.53
N GLN A 21 12.85 -4.54 -8.88
CA GLN A 21 13.47 -4.48 -10.21
C GLN A 21 12.77 -5.41 -11.22
N PHE A 22 12.40 -6.62 -10.81
CA PHE A 22 11.99 -7.70 -11.73
C PHE A 22 10.57 -8.22 -11.49
N GLY A 23 9.87 -7.71 -10.48
CA GLY A 23 8.61 -8.29 -9.99
C GLY A 23 8.85 -9.50 -9.10
N PHE A 24 7.86 -9.86 -8.28
CA PHE A 24 8.03 -10.97 -7.34
C PHE A 24 7.65 -12.34 -7.94
N LYS A 25 6.89 -12.37 -9.03
CA LYS A 25 6.51 -13.65 -9.68
C LYS A 25 7.73 -14.35 -10.27
N LYS A 26 8.58 -13.62 -10.99
CA LYS A 26 9.75 -14.17 -11.70
C LYS A 26 10.93 -14.50 -10.80
N VAL A 27 11.13 -13.74 -9.74
CA VAL A 27 12.30 -13.90 -8.84
C VAL A 27 12.25 -15.23 -8.09
N THR A 28 13.37 -15.95 -8.06
CA THR A 28 13.53 -17.25 -7.40
C THR A 28 14.15 -17.14 -6.02
N VAL A 29 14.00 -18.17 -5.18
CA VAL A 29 14.67 -18.26 -3.87
C VAL A 29 16.19 -18.29 -4.03
N GLU A 30 16.69 -18.90 -5.09
CA GLU A 30 18.11 -18.96 -5.43
C GLU A 30 18.71 -17.56 -5.63
N GLU A 31 18.09 -16.75 -6.45
CA GLU A 31 18.51 -15.36 -6.72
C GLU A 31 18.47 -14.51 -5.46
N ILE A 32 17.43 -14.68 -4.64
CA ILE A 32 17.35 -14.00 -3.33
C ILE A 32 18.51 -14.41 -2.42
N CYS A 33 18.82 -15.72 -2.34
CA CYS A 33 19.91 -16.23 -1.55
C CYS A 33 21.27 -15.70 -2.02
N GLN A 34 21.50 -15.71 -3.32
CA GLN A 34 22.73 -15.20 -3.94
C GLN A 34 22.90 -13.71 -3.62
N THR A 35 21.87 -12.88 -3.83
CA THR A 35 21.90 -11.44 -3.53
C THR A 35 22.12 -11.16 -2.05
N ALA A 36 21.56 -11.98 -1.17
CA ALA A 36 21.68 -11.84 0.29
C ALA A 36 22.97 -12.42 0.87
N GLY A 37 23.81 -13.09 0.06
CA GLY A 37 24.96 -13.86 0.55
C GLY A 37 24.55 -14.92 1.57
N ALA A 38 23.41 -15.61 1.36
CA ALA A 38 22.85 -16.61 2.25
C ALA A 38 22.69 -17.96 1.54
N SER A 39 22.72 -19.08 2.29
CA SER A 39 22.39 -20.39 1.74
C SER A 39 20.87 -20.58 1.69
N LYS A 40 20.38 -21.50 0.82
CA LYS A 40 18.98 -21.94 0.81
C LYS A 40 18.54 -22.45 2.19
N MET A 41 19.39 -23.19 2.88
CA MET A 41 19.10 -23.65 4.23
C MET A 41 18.89 -22.49 5.20
N THR A 42 19.66 -21.41 5.06
CA THR A 42 19.46 -20.19 5.87
C THR A 42 18.16 -19.50 5.51
N PHE A 43 17.78 -19.45 4.23
CA PHE A 43 16.48 -18.93 3.80
C PHE A 43 15.31 -19.69 4.44
N TYR A 44 15.31 -21.03 4.28
CA TYR A 44 14.23 -21.89 4.80
C TYR A 44 14.18 -21.95 6.34
N LYS A 45 15.24 -21.56 7.04
CA LYS A 45 15.20 -21.34 8.49
C LYS A 45 14.27 -20.17 8.89
N TYR A 46 14.11 -19.16 8.03
CA TYR A 46 13.32 -17.96 8.32
C TYR A 46 11.99 -17.88 7.59
N PHE A 47 11.91 -18.44 6.41
CA PHE A 47 10.71 -18.37 5.54
C PHE A 47 10.47 -19.74 4.91
N ALA A 48 9.26 -20.27 5.09
CA ALA A 48 8.90 -21.59 4.56
C ALA A 48 8.97 -21.65 3.02
N ASN A 49 8.71 -20.53 2.36
CA ASN A 49 8.78 -20.37 0.90
C ASN A 49 8.85 -18.87 0.53
N LYS A 50 8.91 -18.57 -0.77
CA LYS A 50 8.94 -17.20 -1.29
C LYS A 50 7.66 -16.42 -0.93
N ASN A 51 6.49 -17.06 -0.95
CA ASN A 51 5.23 -16.39 -0.64
C ASN A 51 5.17 -15.94 0.84
N GLU A 52 5.73 -16.71 1.78
CA GLU A 52 5.83 -16.30 3.18
C GLU A 52 6.77 -15.09 3.37
N LEU A 53 7.84 -14.99 2.57
CA LEU A 53 8.69 -13.81 2.55
C LEU A 53 7.93 -12.59 1.99
N ILE A 54 7.15 -12.74 0.90
CA ILE A 54 6.33 -11.68 0.32
C ILE A 54 5.30 -11.18 1.36
N LYS A 55 4.56 -12.09 1.99
CA LYS A 55 3.59 -11.75 3.05
C LYS A 55 4.26 -10.95 4.17
N HIS A 56 5.43 -11.39 4.61
CA HIS A 56 6.17 -10.70 5.66
C HIS A 56 6.61 -9.29 5.25
N LEU A 57 7.06 -9.09 4.01
CA LEU A 57 7.43 -7.78 3.50
C LEU A 57 6.21 -6.84 3.38
N TRP A 58 5.09 -7.32 2.85
CA TRP A 58 3.86 -6.54 2.74
C TRP A 58 3.30 -6.15 4.11
N GLN A 59 3.23 -7.11 5.02
CA GLN A 59 2.78 -6.85 6.39
C GLN A 59 3.62 -5.77 7.06
N LYS A 60 4.96 -5.85 6.92
CA LYS A 60 5.86 -4.87 7.51
C LYS A 60 5.65 -3.46 6.94
N ILE A 61 5.46 -3.32 5.63
CA ILE A 61 5.18 -2.04 5.00
C ILE A 61 3.90 -1.43 5.58
N ILE A 62 2.85 -2.22 5.72
CA ILE A 62 1.57 -1.74 6.26
C ILE A 62 1.70 -1.37 7.73
N GLU A 63 2.32 -2.22 8.54
CA GLU A 63 2.55 -1.93 9.96
C GLU A 63 3.34 -0.62 10.15
N ASP A 64 4.39 -0.40 9.37
CA ASP A 64 5.20 0.82 9.44
C ASP A 64 4.41 2.06 9.01
N ASN A 65 3.60 1.95 7.96
CA ASN A 65 2.75 3.05 7.48
C ASN A 65 1.62 3.35 8.47
N MET A 66 0.97 2.32 9.01
CA MET A 66 -0.06 2.49 10.04
C MET A 66 0.51 3.16 11.29
N ALA A 67 1.69 2.74 11.75
CA ALA A 67 2.36 3.35 12.91
C ALA A 67 2.66 4.84 12.68
N LYS A 68 3.08 5.24 11.47
CA LYS A 68 3.29 6.67 11.13
C LYS A 68 1.98 7.46 11.17
N LEU A 69 0.90 6.90 10.63
CA LEU A 69 -0.41 7.54 10.61
C LEU A 69 -1.01 7.65 12.02
N GLU A 70 -0.85 6.62 12.86
CA GLU A 70 -1.26 6.65 14.25
C GLU A 70 -0.44 7.66 15.09
N ALA A 71 0.86 7.78 14.81
CA ALA A 71 1.68 8.79 15.45
C ALA A 71 1.22 10.21 15.08
N LEU A 72 0.87 10.43 13.81
CA LEU A 72 0.32 11.69 13.34
C LEU A 72 -1.06 11.98 13.96
N ASP A 73 -1.92 10.97 14.11
CA ASP A 73 -3.24 11.11 14.75
C ASP A 73 -3.12 11.61 16.21
N LYS A 74 -2.13 11.10 16.95
CA LYS A 74 -1.86 11.51 18.35
C LYS A 74 -1.45 12.97 18.49
N THR A 75 -1.01 13.65 17.43
CA THR A 75 -0.69 15.08 17.44
C THR A 75 -1.92 15.98 17.31
N GLY A 76 -3.12 15.40 17.13
CA GLY A 76 -4.33 16.15 16.82
C GLY A 76 -4.45 16.59 15.37
N ALA A 77 -3.67 15.98 14.47
CA ALA A 77 -3.66 16.30 13.06
C ALA A 77 -5.06 16.24 12.43
N THR A 78 -5.34 17.16 11.54
CA THR A 78 -6.57 17.24 10.75
C THR A 78 -6.68 16.04 9.78
N PHE A 79 -7.89 15.79 9.29
CA PHE A 79 -8.12 14.79 8.26
C PHE A 79 -7.27 15.07 7.00
N GLN A 80 -7.16 16.34 6.61
CA GLN A 80 -6.35 16.77 5.49
C GLN A 80 -4.86 16.41 5.63
N GLU A 81 -4.29 16.61 6.80
CA GLU A 81 -2.88 16.26 7.08
C GLU A 81 -2.66 14.74 7.06
N LYS A 82 -3.62 13.94 7.56
CA LYS A 82 -3.58 12.48 7.50
C LYS A 82 -3.64 11.96 6.06
N VAL A 83 -4.51 12.55 5.24
CA VAL A 83 -4.60 12.19 3.81
C VAL A 83 -3.32 12.57 3.06
N ARG A 84 -2.76 13.76 3.29
CA ARG A 84 -1.47 14.16 2.70
C ARG A 84 -0.35 13.18 3.06
N MET A 85 -0.27 12.75 4.32
CA MET A 85 0.70 11.75 4.76
C MET A 85 0.47 10.41 4.05
N LEU A 86 -0.78 9.95 3.94
CA LEU A 86 -1.13 8.73 3.23
C LEU A 86 -0.72 8.79 1.75
N LEU A 87 -1.00 9.91 1.06
CA LEU A 87 -0.60 10.12 -0.33
C LEU A 87 0.92 10.10 -0.49
N LYS A 88 1.64 10.76 0.43
CA LYS A 88 3.11 10.74 0.45
C LYS A 88 3.64 9.32 0.61
N LEU A 89 3.14 8.54 1.57
CA LEU A 89 3.56 7.16 1.79
C LEU A 89 3.28 6.25 0.58
N LYS A 90 2.13 6.45 -0.08
CA LYS A 90 1.80 5.73 -1.32
C LYS A 90 2.74 6.12 -2.47
N ALA A 91 2.99 7.40 -2.67
CA ALA A 91 3.90 7.89 -3.71
C ALA A 91 5.32 7.34 -3.51
N GLU A 92 5.85 7.41 -2.29
CA GLU A 92 7.17 6.85 -1.94
C GLU A 92 7.24 5.33 -2.22
N ALA A 93 6.19 4.58 -1.85
CA ALA A 93 6.12 3.15 -2.11
C ALA A 93 6.07 2.85 -3.62
N THR A 94 5.21 3.54 -4.38
CA THR A 94 5.04 3.34 -5.82
C THR A 94 6.31 3.71 -6.59
N THR A 95 6.96 4.83 -6.25
CA THR A 95 8.22 5.26 -6.89
C THR A 95 9.36 4.26 -6.63
N ALA A 96 9.35 3.57 -5.48
CA ALA A 96 10.35 2.55 -5.15
C ALA A 96 10.09 1.21 -5.85
N MET A 97 8.91 1.00 -6.43
CA MET A 97 8.51 -0.23 -7.13
C MET A 97 8.71 -0.05 -8.63
N GLY A 98 9.23 -1.07 -9.31
CA GLY A 98 9.22 -1.10 -10.76
C GLY A 98 7.86 -1.54 -11.31
N ASP A 99 7.58 -1.24 -12.57
CA ASP A 99 6.31 -1.55 -13.24
C ASP A 99 5.92 -3.03 -13.11
N GLN A 100 6.89 -3.95 -13.21
CA GLN A 100 6.61 -5.37 -13.08
C GLN A 100 6.16 -5.76 -11.67
N TYR A 101 6.72 -5.14 -10.63
CA TYR A 101 6.24 -5.34 -9.25
C TYR A 101 4.79 -4.90 -9.10
N ILE A 102 4.46 -3.74 -9.65
CA ILE A 102 3.09 -3.19 -9.59
C ILE A 102 2.12 -4.11 -10.33
N LYS A 103 2.47 -4.59 -11.54
CA LYS A 103 1.67 -5.57 -12.29
C LYS A 103 1.45 -6.85 -11.48
N ASP A 104 2.51 -7.39 -10.88
CA ASP A 104 2.41 -8.58 -10.02
C ASP A 104 1.53 -8.35 -8.78
N TYR A 105 1.55 -7.14 -8.22
CA TYR A 105 0.73 -6.73 -7.06
C TYR A 105 -0.74 -6.56 -7.43
N LEU A 106 -1.04 -6.04 -8.62
CA LEU A 106 -2.42 -5.89 -9.11
C LEU A 106 -3.03 -7.23 -9.55
N ASP A 107 -2.18 -8.16 -10.01
CA ASP A 107 -2.55 -9.52 -10.44
C ASP A 107 -1.96 -10.54 -9.47
N VAL A 108 -2.43 -10.49 -8.21
CA VAL A 108 -1.92 -11.34 -7.13
C VAL A 108 -2.19 -12.81 -7.40
N VAL A 109 -1.16 -13.64 -7.21
CA VAL A 109 -1.28 -15.09 -7.35
C VAL A 109 -2.25 -15.69 -6.31
N PRO A 110 -2.99 -16.77 -6.63
CA PRO A 110 -4.01 -17.35 -5.75
C PRO A 110 -3.52 -17.62 -4.32
N GLU A 111 -2.28 -18.07 -4.16
CA GLU A 111 -1.69 -18.42 -2.86
C GLU A 111 -1.47 -17.20 -1.94
N LEU A 112 -1.49 -15.98 -2.48
CA LEU A 112 -1.38 -14.74 -1.73
C LEU A 112 -2.72 -14.01 -1.59
N GLN A 113 -3.76 -14.43 -2.32
CA GLN A 113 -5.02 -13.70 -2.44
C GLN A 113 -5.71 -13.49 -1.09
N ASP A 114 -5.82 -14.52 -0.28
CA ASP A 114 -6.47 -14.43 1.03
C ASP A 114 -5.72 -13.47 1.95
N PHE A 115 -4.40 -13.55 1.97
CA PHE A 115 -3.57 -12.64 2.76
C PHE A 115 -3.72 -11.18 2.26
N TYR A 116 -3.70 -10.98 0.96
CA TYR A 116 -3.91 -9.68 0.33
C TYR A 116 -5.27 -9.08 0.71
N ASN A 117 -6.35 -9.86 0.62
CA ASN A 117 -7.70 -9.43 0.99
C ASN A 117 -7.82 -9.08 2.48
N GLN A 118 -7.22 -9.88 3.36
CA GLN A 118 -7.19 -9.58 4.81
C GLN A 118 -6.43 -8.29 5.11
N MET A 119 -5.33 -8.07 4.41
CA MET A 119 -4.51 -6.86 4.53
C MET A 119 -5.29 -5.62 4.08
N LEU A 120 -5.96 -5.68 2.92
CA LEU A 120 -6.82 -4.60 2.42
C LEU A 120 -7.96 -4.32 3.41
N THR A 121 -8.61 -5.35 3.94
CA THR A 121 -9.71 -5.20 4.90
C THR A 121 -9.26 -4.41 6.14
N LYS A 122 -8.09 -4.70 6.70
CA LYS A 122 -7.53 -3.96 7.85
C LYS A 122 -7.30 -2.47 7.52
N VAL A 123 -6.71 -2.19 6.36
CA VAL A 123 -6.47 -0.81 5.90
C VAL A 123 -7.79 -0.08 5.71
N MET A 124 -8.79 -0.73 5.10
CA MET A 124 -10.11 -0.15 4.88
C MET A 124 -10.85 0.14 6.18
N GLN A 125 -10.84 -0.78 7.15
CA GLN A 125 -11.44 -0.56 8.48
C GLN A 125 -10.81 0.64 9.20
N TRP A 126 -9.49 0.76 9.13
CA TRP A 126 -8.81 1.92 9.68
C TRP A 126 -9.25 3.22 8.97
N PHE A 127 -9.35 3.20 7.65
CA PHE A 127 -9.77 4.38 6.87
C PHE A 127 -11.21 4.81 7.18
N ILE A 128 -12.13 3.85 7.33
CA ILE A 128 -13.51 4.11 7.79
C ILE A 128 -13.49 4.88 9.12
N LYS A 129 -12.70 4.39 10.08
CA LYS A 129 -12.59 5.02 11.40
C LYS A 129 -12.14 6.48 11.33
N ILE A 130 -11.12 6.79 10.52
CA ILE A 130 -10.64 8.18 10.39
C ILE A 130 -11.65 9.08 9.66
N ILE A 131 -12.40 8.55 8.67
CA ILE A 131 -13.49 9.31 8.04
C ILE A 131 -14.59 9.63 9.06
N GLN A 132 -15.04 8.66 9.86
CA GLN A 132 -16.06 8.88 10.89
C GLN A 132 -15.62 9.93 11.90
N GLN A 133 -14.40 9.88 12.39
CA GLN A 133 -13.83 10.88 13.28
C GLN A 133 -13.77 12.28 12.64
N ALA A 134 -13.42 12.35 11.35
CA ALA A 134 -13.39 13.59 10.59
C ALA A 134 -14.80 14.17 10.36
N GLN A 135 -15.81 13.31 10.18
CA GLN A 135 -17.22 13.71 10.09
C GLN A 135 -17.74 14.29 11.41
N GLU A 136 -17.34 13.71 12.54
CA GLU A 136 -17.68 14.24 13.88
C GLU A 136 -17.11 15.63 14.10
N LYS A 137 -15.88 15.88 13.59
CA LYS A 137 -15.20 17.18 13.65
C LYS A 137 -15.67 18.18 12.58
N GLY A 138 -16.51 17.77 11.61
CA GLY A 138 -16.95 18.61 10.49
C GLY A 138 -15.90 18.80 9.38
N GLU A 139 -14.79 18.06 9.42
CA GLU A 139 -13.72 18.10 8.42
C GLU A 139 -14.12 17.35 7.13
N VAL A 140 -15.03 16.38 7.24
CA VAL A 140 -15.62 15.63 6.13
C VAL A 140 -17.14 15.75 6.20
N ARG A 141 -17.77 15.93 5.05
CA ARG A 141 -19.24 16.03 4.95
C ARG A 141 -19.93 14.77 5.46
N LYS A 142 -20.95 14.94 6.35
CA LYS A 142 -21.72 13.83 6.94
C LYS A 142 -22.59 13.07 5.93
N SER A 143 -22.86 13.66 4.77
CA SER A 143 -23.65 13.02 3.72
C SER A 143 -22.94 11.86 3.01
N ILE A 144 -21.61 11.76 3.10
CA ILE A 144 -20.87 10.67 2.51
C ILE A 144 -20.91 9.45 3.44
N ARG A 145 -21.35 8.32 2.93
CA ARG A 145 -21.31 7.05 3.68
C ARG A 145 -19.96 6.40 3.49
N PRO A 146 -19.28 5.95 4.56
CA PRO A 146 -17.98 5.27 4.45
C PRO A 146 -18.00 4.09 3.47
N GLU A 147 -19.10 3.33 3.41
CA GLU A 147 -19.27 2.18 2.49
C GLU A 147 -19.31 2.62 1.02
N PHE A 148 -19.93 3.76 0.73
CA PHE A 148 -19.91 4.35 -0.62
C PHE A 148 -18.50 4.74 -1.02
N PHE A 149 -17.74 5.36 -0.10
CA PHE A 149 -16.34 5.70 -0.33
C PHE A 149 -15.51 4.45 -0.65
N LEU A 150 -15.67 3.36 0.13
CA LEU A 150 -14.98 2.09 -0.14
C LEU A 150 -15.32 1.50 -1.51
N ALA A 151 -16.59 1.58 -1.91
CA ALA A 151 -17.00 1.12 -3.24
C ALA A 151 -16.29 1.90 -4.35
N ILE A 152 -16.15 3.22 -4.22
CA ILE A 152 -15.39 4.05 -5.16
C ILE A 152 -13.91 3.67 -5.17
N VAL A 153 -13.29 3.48 -3.99
CA VAL A 153 -11.88 3.05 -3.90
C VAL A 153 -11.66 1.72 -4.63
N ASN A 154 -12.54 0.75 -4.43
CA ASN A 154 -12.45 -0.55 -5.10
C ASN A 154 -12.57 -0.41 -6.63
N GLN A 155 -13.49 0.44 -7.13
CA GLN A 155 -13.61 0.70 -8.57
C GLN A 155 -12.36 1.39 -9.14
N LEU A 156 -11.76 2.32 -8.40
CA LEU A 156 -10.52 2.98 -8.81
C LEU A 156 -9.33 2.00 -8.85
N LEU A 157 -9.28 1.03 -7.93
CA LEU A 157 -8.29 -0.05 -7.99
C LEU A 157 -8.48 -0.95 -9.22
N GLU A 158 -9.73 -1.24 -9.59
CA GLU A 158 -10.02 -1.99 -10.83
C GLU A 158 -9.65 -1.17 -12.09
N LEU A 159 -9.89 0.15 -12.10
CA LEU A 159 -9.43 1.03 -13.18
C LEU A 159 -7.91 1.01 -13.35
N SER A 160 -7.17 0.82 -12.27
CA SER A 160 -5.69 0.72 -12.32
C SER A 160 -5.17 -0.53 -13.05
N LYS A 161 -6.05 -1.51 -13.32
CA LYS A 161 -5.73 -2.68 -14.15
C LYS A 161 -5.97 -2.42 -15.65
N ASN A 162 -6.58 -1.30 -16.00
CA ASN A 162 -6.86 -0.94 -17.39
C ASN A 162 -5.61 -0.29 -18.02
N GLU A 163 -4.88 -1.07 -18.81
CA GLU A 163 -3.64 -0.63 -19.46
C GLU A 163 -3.85 0.59 -20.38
N GLN A 164 -5.04 0.74 -20.99
CA GLN A 164 -5.34 1.90 -21.85
C GLN A 164 -5.47 3.19 -21.04
N LEU A 165 -6.04 3.13 -19.84
CA LEU A 165 -6.10 4.29 -18.94
C LEU A 165 -4.73 4.64 -18.37
N VAL A 166 -3.97 3.64 -17.95
CA VAL A 166 -2.60 3.84 -17.43
C VAL A 166 -1.71 4.46 -18.49
N ALA A 167 -1.86 4.06 -19.77
CA ALA A 167 -1.11 4.60 -20.90
C ALA A 167 -1.40 6.07 -21.26
N LEU A 168 -2.41 6.70 -20.63
CA LEU A 168 -2.64 8.15 -20.76
C LEU A 168 -1.63 8.99 -19.94
N TYR A 169 -0.84 8.35 -19.09
CA TYR A 169 0.16 8.97 -18.21
C TYR A 169 1.56 8.43 -18.55
N ASP A 170 2.59 9.21 -18.25
CA ASP A 170 3.97 8.83 -18.55
C ASP A 170 4.43 7.55 -17.84
N ASN A 171 3.85 7.29 -16.65
CA ASN A 171 4.15 6.12 -15.85
C ASN A 171 3.01 5.82 -14.86
N TYR A 172 3.06 4.63 -14.27
CA TYR A 172 2.06 4.19 -13.29
C TYR A 172 2.01 5.08 -12.04
N THR A 173 3.13 5.62 -11.62
CA THR A 173 3.21 6.51 -10.44
C THR A 173 2.36 7.77 -10.65
N GLU A 174 2.48 8.39 -11.82
CA GLU A 174 1.71 9.58 -12.18
C GLU A 174 0.20 9.28 -12.22
N PHE A 175 -0.19 8.20 -12.88
CA PHE A 175 -1.57 7.72 -12.87
C PHE A 175 -2.10 7.49 -11.44
N ALA A 176 -1.33 6.80 -10.59
CA ALA A 176 -1.71 6.52 -9.20
C ALA A 176 -1.85 7.79 -8.36
N LEU A 177 -1.02 8.80 -8.60
CA LEU A 177 -1.11 10.11 -7.94
C LEU A 177 -2.39 10.83 -8.36
N GLU A 178 -2.74 10.80 -9.64
CA GLU A 178 -3.98 11.43 -10.14
C GLU A 178 -5.23 10.79 -9.55
N VAL A 179 -5.29 9.45 -9.51
CA VAL A 179 -6.37 8.70 -8.83
C VAL A 179 -6.48 9.12 -7.36
N ASN A 180 -5.35 9.25 -6.66
CA ASN A 180 -5.35 9.67 -5.25
C ASN A 180 -5.83 11.12 -5.08
N ASN A 181 -5.41 12.04 -5.96
CA ASN A 181 -5.85 13.44 -5.94
C ASN A 181 -7.37 13.55 -6.15
N PHE A 182 -7.90 12.80 -7.11
CA PHE A 182 -9.35 12.74 -7.34
C PHE A 182 -10.10 12.26 -6.08
N MET A 183 -9.62 11.21 -5.43
CA MET A 183 -10.22 10.70 -4.18
C MET A 183 -10.16 11.74 -3.06
N TYR A 184 -9.03 12.44 -2.93
CA TYR A 184 -8.83 13.44 -1.89
C TYR A 184 -9.82 14.60 -2.01
N TYR A 185 -9.93 15.20 -3.18
CA TYR A 185 -10.83 16.34 -3.41
C TYR A 185 -12.30 15.94 -3.33
N GLY A 186 -12.65 14.70 -3.71
CA GLY A 186 -14.01 14.19 -3.57
C GLY A 186 -14.48 14.00 -2.12
N LEU A 187 -13.56 13.94 -1.14
CA LEU A 187 -13.87 13.82 0.29
C LEU A 187 -13.95 15.17 1.02
N MET A 188 -13.47 16.25 0.41
CA MET A 188 -13.47 17.56 1.06
C MET A 188 -14.89 18.10 1.26
N PRO A 189 -15.13 18.90 2.34
CA PRO A 189 -16.36 19.63 2.47
C PRO A 189 -16.58 20.52 1.24
N VAL A 190 -17.83 20.54 0.75
CA VAL A 190 -18.20 21.46 -0.33
C VAL A 190 -18.20 22.87 0.23
N PRO A 191 -17.49 23.83 -0.38
CA PRO A 191 -17.50 25.23 0.04
C PRO A 191 -18.92 25.79 0.10
N ASP A 192 -19.18 26.74 1.02
CA ASP A 192 -20.54 27.32 1.20
C ASP A 192 -21.03 28.05 -0.05
N GLU A 193 -20.13 28.53 -0.90
CA GLU A 193 -20.41 29.20 -2.18
C GLU A 193 -21.07 28.27 -3.21
N ASP A 194 -20.87 26.97 -3.10
CA ASP A 194 -21.38 25.94 -4.00
C ASP A 194 -22.67 25.25 -3.50
N LYS A 195 -23.25 25.73 -2.39
CA LYS A 195 -24.48 25.16 -1.79
C LYS A 195 -25.79 25.72 -2.34
N LYS A 196 -25.74 26.50 -3.41
CA LYS A 196 -26.93 27.13 -4.03
C LYS A 196 -27.52 26.26 -5.12
#